data_8b99bdbeabccd6d1e7fdc076649d2d64
#
_entry.id   8b99bdbeabccd6d1e7fdc076649d2d64
#
_cell.length_a   1.000
_cell.length_b   1.000
_cell.length_c   1.000
_cell.angle_alpha   90.00
_cell.angle_beta   90.00
_cell.angle_gamma   90.00
#
_symmetry.space_group_name_H-M   'P 1'
#
loop_
_entity.id
_entity.type
_entity.pdbx_description
1 polymer ?
#
loop_
_entity_poly.entity_id
_entity_poly.type
_entity_poly.pdbx_seq_one_letter_code
_entity_poly.pdbx_strand_id
1 'polypeptide(L)'
;MTGGKYYIAAMKKIYHLSSCTTCQRILGETGIGESDAQGGFVMQDIKTEKITPGQLDALKEKAGSYEALFSRRALKYKELKLKDKHLSEADYRRLILEEYTFLKRPVVLVGKAIFVGSDKKTVEGLKASIH
;
A
#
# COMPACT_ATOMS: atom_id res chain seq x y z
N MET A 1 19.36 6.84 -22.59
CA MET A 1 18.83 5.65 -21.93
C MET A 1 17.39 5.82 -21.51
N THR A 2 16.53 5.14 -22.14
CA THR A 2 15.11 5.26 -21.87
C THR A 2 14.58 4.17 -20.92
N GLY A 3 15.45 3.21 -20.59
CA GLY A 3 15.05 2.05 -19.81
C GLY A 3 14.40 2.38 -18.47
N GLY A 4 14.95 3.34 -17.72
CA GLY A 4 14.40 3.70 -16.43
C GLY A 4 13.00 4.27 -16.52
N LYS A 5 12.77 5.15 -17.47
CA LYS A 5 11.49 5.76 -17.68
C LYS A 5 10.44 4.73 -18.12
N TYR A 6 10.81 3.89 -19.06
CA TYR A 6 9.94 2.82 -19.54
C TYR A 6 9.62 1.84 -18.42
N TYR A 7 10.63 1.49 -17.64
CA TYR A 7 10.49 0.57 -16.53
C TYR A 7 9.49 1.09 -15.49
N ILE A 8 9.57 2.38 -15.13
CA ILE A 8 8.65 2.99 -14.18
C ILE A 8 7.21 2.93 -14.70
N ALA A 9 7.02 3.21 -15.99
CA ALA A 9 5.68 3.19 -16.57
C ALA A 9 5.06 1.80 -16.54
N ALA A 10 5.89 0.74 -16.53
CA ALA A 10 5.42 -0.64 -16.51
C ALA A 10 5.34 -1.22 -15.10
N MET A 11 5.72 -0.44 -14.07
CA MET A 11 5.77 -0.96 -12.71
C MET A 11 4.39 -1.36 -12.20
N LYS A 12 4.31 -2.57 -11.66
CA LYS A 12 3.13 -3.08 -10.96
C LYS A 12 3.60 -3.73 -9.68
N LYS A 13 3.13 -3.22 -8.55
CA LYS A 13 3.57 -3.72 -7.26
C LYS A 13 2.45 -3.63 -6.24
N ILE A 14 2.41 -4.59 -5.34
CA ILE A 14 1.44 -4.59 -4.24
C ILE A 14 2.15 -4.81 -2.91
N TYR A 15 1.84 -3.93 -1.97
CA TYR A 15 2.24 -4.10 -0.57
C TYR A 15 1.02 -4.65 0.15
N HIS A 16 1.17 -5.85 0.71
CA HIS A 16 0.03 -6.53 1.31
C HIS A 16 0.44 -7.21 2.61
N LEU A 17 -0.52 -7.84 3.24
CA LEU A 17 -0.29 -8.65 4.43
C LEU A 17 -0.97 -9.98 4.20
N SER A 18 -0.19 -11.05 4.11
CA SER A 18 -0.72 -12.37 3.74
C SER A 18 -1.76 -12.90 4.74
N SER A 19 -1.66 -12.50 6.00
CA SER A 19 -2.62 -12.92 7.03
C SER A 19 -3.87 -12.04 7.07
N CYS A 20 -3.95 -11.00 6.25
CA CYS A 20 -5.08 -10.07 6.26
C CYS A 20 -6.18 -10.57 5.32
N THR A 21 -7.37 -10.85 5.87
CA THR A 21 -8.49 -11.36 5.07
C THR A 21 -8.96 -10.35 4.03
N THR A 22 -8.89 -9.05 4.35
CA THR A 22 -9.24 -8.00 3.42
C THR A 22 -8.31 -7.99 2.21
N CYS A 23 -6.99 -8.14 2.45
CA CYS A 23 -6.03 -8.24 1.36
C CYS A 23 -6.32 -9.46 0.49
N GLN A 24 -6.58 -10.61 1.11
CA GLN A 24 -6.87 -11.84 0.38
C GLN A 24 -8.13 -11.69 -0.49
N ARG A 25 -9.15 -11.04 0.04
CA ARG A 25 -10.38 -10.78 -0.71
C ARG A 25 -10.09 -9.94 -1.96
N ILE A 26 -9.33 -8.88 -1.80
CA ILE A 26 -9.00 -7.99 -2.91
C ILE A 26 -8.13 -8.69 -3.95
N LEU A 27 -7.17 -9.50 -3.51
CA LEU A 27 -6.36 -10.29 -4.41
C LEU A 27 -7.22 -11.24 -5.24
N GLY A 28 -8.19 -11.88 -4.58
CA GLY A 28 -9.12 -12.78 -5.26
C GLY A 28 -10.00 -12.07 -6.27
N GLU A 29 -10.52 -10.89 -5.90
CA GLU A 29 -11.39 -10.11 -6.78
C GLU A 29 -10.65 -9.54 -7.99
N THR A 30 -9.38 -9.22 -7.84
CA THR A 30 -8.60 -8.59 -8.90
C THR A 30 -7.77 -9.57 -9.71
N GLY A 31 -7.52 -10.77 -9.18
CA GLY A 31 -6.63 -11.74 -9.82
C GLY A 31 -5.15 -11.44 -9.61
N ILE A 32 -4.82 -10.40 -8.84
CA ILE A 32 -3.42 -10.08 -8.57
C ILE A 32 -2.77 -11.23 -7.79
N GLY A 33 -1.56 -11.60 -8.20
CA GLY A 33 -0.81 -12.67 -7.51
C GLY A 33 -1.06 -14.05 -8.06
N GLU A 34 -1.97 -14.19 -9.00
CA GLU A 34 -2.21 -15.47 -9.65
C GLU A 34 -1.38 -15.52 -10.93
N SER A 35 -0.28 -16.24 -10.87
CA SER A 35 0.44 -16.74 -12.05
C SER A 35 0.41 -15.83 -13.28
N ASP A 36 0.91 -14.62 -13.18
CA ASP A 36 0.98 -13.65 -14.29
C ASP A 36 -0.37 -13.21 -14.87
N ALA A 37 -1.46 -13.62 -14.25
CA ALA A 37 -2.80 -13.29 -14.76
C ALA A 37 -2.99 -11.78 -14.92
N GLN A 38 -2.36 -10.98 -14.07
CA GLN A 38 -2.48 -9.53 -14.11
C GLN A 38 -1.15 -8.85 -14.44
N GLY A 39 -0.34 -9.50 -15.27
CA GLY A 39 0.86 -8.88 -15.81
C GLY A 39 2.03 -8.79 -14.86
N GLY A 40 2.13 -9.74 -13.93
CA GLY A 40 3.33 -9.86 -13.13
C GLY A 40 3.50 -8.81 -12.05
N PHE A 41 2.54 -8.68 -11.16
CA PHE A 41 2.72 -7.82 -9.99
C PHE A 41 3.83 -8.35 -9.09
N VAL A 42 4.68 -7.45 -8.62
CA VAL A 42 5.66 -7.76 -7.59
C VAL A 42 4.96 -7.64 -6.25
N MET A 43 4.97 -8.72 -5.47
CA MET A 43 4.25 -8.76 -4.19
C MET A 43 5.21 -8.65 -3.02
N GLN A 44 4.93 -7.74 -2.12
CA GLN A 44 5.71 -7.60 -0.89
C GLN A 44 4.80 -7.74 0.32
N ASP A 45 5.01 -8.81 1.09
CA ASP A 45 4.32 -9.02 2.36
C ASP A 45 5.02 -8.20 3.43
N ILE A 46 4.39 -7.14 3.88
CA ILE A 46 5.04 -6.17 4.77
C ILE A 46 5.33 -6.70 6.16
N LYS A 47 4.80 -7.86 6.50
CA LYS A 47 5.12 -8.49 7.78
C LYS A 47 6.48 -9.19 7.73
N THR A 48 6.75 -9.89 6.62
CA THR A 48 8.00 -10.63 6.46
C THR A 48 9.07 -9.82 5.77
N GLU A 49 8.66 -8.89 4.93
CA GLU A 49 9.58 -8.00 4.23
C GLU A 49 9.15 -6.55 4.51
N LYS A 50 9.71 -6.00 5.57
CA LYS A 50 9.33 -4.68 6.07
C LYS A 50 9.50 -3.60 5.00
N ILE A 51 8.52 -2.69 4.92
CA ILE A 51 8.65 -1.57 3.99
C ILE A 51 9.84 -0.69 4.41
N THR A 52 10.63 -0.28 3.43
CA THR A 52 11.81 0.56 3.70
C THR A 52 11.42 2.03 3.71
N PRO A 53 12.24 2.90 4.35
CA PRO A 53 11.98 4.34 4.30
C PRO A 53 11.87 4.86 2.87
N GLY A 54 12.75 4.39 1.97
CA GLY A 54 12.70 4.82 0.57
C GLY A 54 11.42 4.40 -0.12
N GLN A 55 10.96 3.18 0.13
CA GLN A 55 9.70 2.71 -0.43
C GLN A 55 8.52 3.54 0.08
N LEU A 56 8.50 3.80 1.39
CA LEU A 56 7.41 4.58 1.99
C LEU A 56 7.39 6.00 1.44
N ASP A 57 8.55 6.61 1.29
CA ASP A 57 8.64 7.97 0.75
C ASP A 57 8.14 8.02 -0.70
N ALA A 58 8.44 7.00 -1.49
CA ALA A 58 7.96 6.90 -2.86
C ALA A 58 6.43 6.77 -2.90
N LEU A 59 5.85 6.00 -1.98
CA LEU A 59 4.40 5.90 -1.87
C LEU A 59 3.77 7.23 -1.50
N LYS A 60 4.40 7.96 -0.58
CA LYS A 60 3.91 9.26 -0.13
C LYS A 60 3.85 10.26 -1.29
N GLU A 61 4.83 10.22 -2.19
CA GLU A 61 4.84 11.10 -3.35
C GLU A 61 3.61 10.89 -4.23
N LYS A 62 3.17 9.64 -4.37
CA LYS A 62 2.00 9.32 -5.17
C LYS A 62 0.70 9.52 -4.42
N ALA A 63 0.68 9.26 -3.12
CA ALA A 63 -0.53 9.35 -2.30
C ALA A 63 -0.81 10.77 -1.81
N GLY A 64 0.20 11.62 -1.81
CA GLY A 64 0.07 13.02 -1.39
C GLY A 64 0.52 13.30 0.04
N SER A 65 0.43 12.33 0.94
CA SER A 65 0.84 12.52 2.33
C SER A 65 1.06 11.18 3.00
N TYR A 66 1.77 11.19 4.13
CA TYR A 66 1.90 9.99 4.96
C TYR A 66 0.58 9.68 5.66
N GLU A 67 -0.18 10.70 6.01
CA GLU A 67 -1.49 10.50 6.61
C GLU A 67 -2.39 9.68 5.70
N ALA A 68 -2.34 9.90 4.40
CA ALA A 68 -3.15 9.16 3.44
C ALA A 68 -2.82 7.66 3.45
N LEU A 69 -1.61 7.31 3.86
CA LEU A 69 -1.16 5.91 3.95
C LEU A 69 -1.36 5.30 5.33
N PHE A 70 -1.75 6.10 6.32
CA PHE A 70 -1.79 5.69 7.72
C PHE A 70 -3.13 5.09 8.09
N SER A 71 -3.10 3.90 8.70
CA SER A 71 -4.31 3.20 9.16
C SER A 71 -4.59 3.49 10.62
N ARG A 72 -5.77 4.07 10.88
CA ARG A 72 -6.24 4.29 12.26
C ARG A 72 -6.96 3.08 12.83
N ARG A 73 -7.07 2.00 12.06
CA ARG A 73 -7.73 0.76 12.50
C ARG A 73 -6.78 -0.20 13.21
N ALA A 74 -5.47 0.07 13.17
CA ALA A 74 -4.49 -0.78 13.84
C ALA A 74 -4.73 -0.80 15.35
N LEU A 75 -4.54 -1.95 15.96
CA LEU A 75 -4.68 -2.08 17.41
C LEU A 75 -3.74 -1.13 18.14
N LYS A 76 -2.53 -0.96 17.65
CA LYS A 76 -1.56 -0.04 18.24
C LYS A 76 -2.06 1.39 18.30
N TYR A 77 -2.90 1.79 17.34
CA TYR A 77 -3.48 3.13 17.34
C TYR A 77 -4.24 3.38 18.64
N LYS A 78 -5.07 2.39 19.04
CA LYS A 78 -5.85 2.46 20.27
C LYS A 78 -4.94 2.31 21.49
N GLU A 79 -4.04 1.33 21.47
CA GLU A 79 -3.13 1.08 22.59
C GLU A 79 -2.28 2.28 22.95
N LEU A 80 -1.78 2.99 21.95
CA LEU A 80 -0.94 4.16 22.14
C LEU A 80 -1.75 5.45 22.32
N LYS A 81 -3.08 5.34 22.31
CA LYS A 81 -4.00 6.48 22.49
C LYS A 81 -3.72 7.61 21.49
N LEU A 82 -3.43 7.23 20.27
CA LEU A 82 -3.06 8.19 19.23
C LEU A 82 -4.22 9.10 18.82
N LYS A 83 -5.46 8.67 19.06
CA LYS A 83 -6.65 9.46 18.77
C LYS A 83 -6.60 10.82 19.47
N ASP A 84 -6.03 10.86 20.67
CA ASP A 84 -5.96 12.07 21.47
C ASP A 84 -4.71 12.90 21.21
N LYS A 85 -3.89 12.47 20.26
CA LYS A 85 -2.64 13.16 19.94
C LYS A 85 -2.73 13.86 18.59
N HIS A 86 -2.06 14.99 18.49
CA HIS A 86 -1.97 15.73 17.23
C HIS A 86 -0.74 15.23 16.48
N LEU A 87 -0.95 14.39 15.48
CA LEU A 87 0.15 13.76 14.74
C LEU A 87 0.54 14.61 13.53
N SER A 88 1.85 14.79 13.37
CA SER A 88 2.41 15.46 12.20
C SER A 88 2.73 14.43 11.12
N GLU A 89 3.07 14.91 9.91
CA GLU A 89 3.51 14.03 8.83
C GLU A 89 4.74 13.23 9.25
N ALA A 90 5.66 13.85 9.96
CA ALA A 90 6.84 13.14 10.47
C ALA A 90 6.45 12.02 11.43
N ASP A 91 5.42 12.26 12.25
CA ASP A 91 4.90 11.24 13.16
C ASP A 91 4.30 10.07 12.41
N TYR A 92 3.47 10.32 11.40
CA TYR A 92 2.87 9.26 10.61
C TYR A 92 3.95 8.41 9.93
N ARG A 93 4.96 9.06 9.36
CA ARG A 93 6.07 8.35 8.72
C ARG A 93 6.79 7.43 9.70
N ARG A 94 7.15 7.97 10.85
CA ARG A 94 7.87 7.20 11.87
C ARG A 94 7.05 6.02 12.36
N LEU A 95 5.77 6.24 12.64
CA LEU A 95 4.89 5.19 13.16
C LEU A 95 4.73 4.05 12.14
N ILE A 96 4.54 4.38 10.87
CA ILE A 96 4.41 3.35 9.83
C ILE A 96 5.69 2.51 9.75
N LEU A 97 6.85 3.14 9.86
CA LEU A 97 8.11 2.42 9.80
C LEU A 97 8.36 1.56 11.03
N GLU A 98 7.83 1.95 12.18
CA GLU A 98 7.99 1.19 13.42
C GLU A 98 7.02 0.02 13.54
N GLU A 99 5.81 0.18 12.99
CA GLU A 99 4.76 -0.83 13.15
C GLU A 99 4.04 -1.03 11.82
N TYR A 100 4.22 -2.21 11.20
CA TYR A 100 3.69 -2.46 9.87
C TYR A 100 2.16 -2.35 9.77
N THR A 101 1.44 -2.57 10.88
CA THR A 101 -0.02 -2.49 10.86
C THR A 101 -0.53 -1.07 10.69
N PHE A 102 0.32 -0.06 10.85
CA PHE A 102 -0.07 1.33 10.60
C PHE A 102 -0.13 1.69 9.12
N LEU A 103 0.39 0.85 8.23
CA LEU A 103 0.22 1.08 6.80
C LEU A 103 -1.13 0.54 6.35
N LYS A 104 -1.90 1.35 5.63
CA LYS A 104 -3.16 0.88 5.02
C LYS A 104 -2.85 -0.27 4.05
N ARG A 105 -3.74 -1.23 3.95
CA ARG A 105 -3.53 -2.42 3.13
C ARG A 105 -4.75 -2.77 2.33
N PRO A 106 -4.55 -3.22 1.12
CA PRO A 106 -3.31 -3.25 0.37
C PRO A 106 -2.95 -1.87 -0.19
N VAL A 107 -1.69 -1.68 -0.57
CA VAL A 107 -1.28 -0.52 -1.36
C VAL A 107 -0.82 -1.06 -2.70
N VAL A 108 -1.45 -0.63 -3.77
CA VAL A 108 -1.20 -1.17 -5.11
C VAL A 108 -0.70 -0.07 -6.02
N LEU A 109 0.41 -0.33 -6.70
CA LEU A 109 0.97 0.58 -7.71
C LEU A 109 0.73 -0.01 -9.09
N VAL A 110 0.12 0.80 -9.96
CA VAL A 110 -0.07 0.43 -11.37
C VAL A 110 0.46 1.59 -12.19
N GLY A 111 1.70 1.46 -12.64
CA GLY A 111 2.38 2.56 -13.34
C GLY A 111 2.49 3.79 -12.46
N LYS A 112 1.85 4.87 -12.86
CA LYS A 112 1.86 6.13 -12.10
C LYS A 112 0.75 6.22 -11.06
N ALA A 113 -0.21 5.30 -11.12
CA ALA A 113 -1.37 5.33 -10.21
C ALA A 113 -1.09 4.59 -8.92
N ILE A 114 -1.73 5.02 -7.85
CA ILE A 114 -1.67 4.35 -6.56
C ILE A 114 -3.09 4.13 -6.04
N PHE A 115 -3.31 2.96 -5.47
CA PHE A 115 -4.59 2.61 -4.84
C PHE A 115 -4.31 2.18 -3.42
N VAL A 116 -4.82 2.95 -2.47
CA VAL A 116 -4.51 2.77 -1.05
C VAL A 116 -5.75 2.32 -0.29
N GLY A 117 -5.65 1.15 0.33
CA GLY A 117 -6.71 0.67 1.19
C GLY A 117 -7.73 -0.17 0.47
N SER A 118 -8.86 -0.40 1.15
CA SER A 118 -9.82 -1.42 0.74
C SER A 118 -11.24 -0.90 0.57
N ASP A 119 -11.45 0.42 0.58
CA ASP A 119 -12.80 0.92 0.38
C ASP A 119 -13.27 0.62 -1.03
N LYS A 120 -14.59 0.57 -1.19
CA LYS A 120 -15.22 0.15 -2.44
C LYS A 120 -14.75 0.96 -3.64
N LYS A 121 -14.68 2.28 -3.49
CA LYS A 121 -14.27 3.16 -4.58
C LYS A 121 -12.84 2.89 -5.02
N THR A 122 -11.95 2.66 -4.04
CA THR A 122 -10.54 2.36 -4.33
C THR A 122 -10.43 1.03 -5.07
N VAL A 123 -11.14 0.01 -4.62
CA VAL A 123 -11.10 -1.32 -5.25
C VAL A 123 -11.66 -1.26 -6.66
N GLU A 124 -12.75 -0.52 -6.87
CA GLU A 124 -13.33 -0.36 -8.21
C GLU A 124 -12.35 0.35 -9.14
N GLY A 125 -11.68 1.39 -8.65
CA GLY A 125 -10.66 2.08 -9.43
C GLY A 125 -9.50 1.16 -9.80
N LEU A 126 -9.08 0.33 -8.86
CA LEU A 126 -8.02 -0.64 -9.12
C LEU A 126 -8.44 -1.63 -10.20
N LYS A 127 -9.64 -2.19 -10.09
CA LYS A 127 -10.15 -3.14 -11.10
C LYS A 127 -10.19 -2.50 -12.49
N ALA A 128 -10.65 -1.27 -12.58
CA ALA A 128 -10.70 -0.55 -13.85
C ALA A 128 -9.30 -0.32 -14.43
N SER A 129 -8.31 -0.18 -13.57
CA SER A 129 -6.94 0.11 -13.97
C SER A 129 -6.23 -1.12 -14.54
N ILE A 130 -6.63 -2.33 -14.16
CA ILE A 130 -5.96 -3.57 -14.57
C ILE A 130 -6.81 -4.47 -15.48
N HIS A 131 -8.06 -4.13 -15.68
CA HIS A 131 -8.96 -4.81 -16.62
C HIS A 131 -9.40 -3.88 -17.75
#